data_0e43af65dc4a8ccda6b7e63d69f50158
#
_entry.id   0e43af65dc4a8ccda6b7e63d69f50158
#
_cell.length_a   1.000
_cell.length_b   1.000
_cell.length_c   1.000
_cell.angle_alpha   90.00
_cell.angle_beta   90.00
_cell.angle_gamma   90.00
#
_symmetry.space_group_name_H-M   'P 1'
#
loop_
_entity.id
_entity.type
_entity.pdbx_description
1 polymer ?
#
loop_
_entity_poly.entity_id
_entity_poly.type
_entity_poly.pdbx_seq_one_letter_code
_entity_poly.pdbx_strand_id
1 'polypeptide(L)'
;MPVGRNTVQNTVSVTGTVVADTAVPLKATAAGTVRKLLVAPGAPVTAGQGVLQVTVTTERDPVTTTDPDGNQVVTPRDPLVKTVTVNAPAAGTLTTLDALVDQVVAVGDAVGSISPGTLAVTAPLTQADQFRLLAAPATAEVTVQGGPAPFTCTGLTLGAAPVAPGGDPAGDPGGGTGATGTTARCAVPPGTPVFAGMAAAVAVQAGTATDVLTLPITAVQGSVQAGNVWVVGGDGTPVETPVTLGLTDGQQIEVTGGLTEGQSVLEFVPVPDDTPVQGDMGGGMVYGGFGG
;
A
#
# COMPACT_ATOMS: atom_id res chain seq x y z
N MET A 1 -19.45 31.49 17.57
CA MET A 1 -18.23 31.07 18.29
C MET A 1 -17.03 31.87 17.79
N PRO A 2 -16.01 32.20 18.62
CA PRO A 2 -14.80 32.88 18.13
C PRO A 2 -13.92 31.92 17.36
N VAL A 3 -13.29 32.38 16.28
CA VAL A 3 -12.26 31.66 15.51
C VAL A 3 -11.00 31.61 16.36
N GLY A 4 -10.53 30.42 16.64
CA GLY A 4 -9.30 30.18 17.42
C GLY A 4 -8.22 29.48 16.61
N ARG A 5 -6.99 29.45 17.16
CA ARG A 5 -5.90 28.68 16.60
C ARG A 5 -5.80 27.31 17.26
N ASN A 6 -5.59 26.31 16.44
CA ASN A 6 -5.44 24.93 16.91
C ASN A 6 -4.51 24.13 15.99
N THR A 7 -4.21 22.91 16.39
CA THR A 7 -3.49 21.97 15.54
C THR A 7 -4.49 20.99 14.91
N VAL A 8 -4.45 20.90 13.58
CA VAL A 8 -5.26 19.93 12.81
C VAL A 8 -4.35 18.82 12.32
N GLN A 9 -4.72 17.59 12.60
CA GLN A 9 -3.97 16.41 12.15
C GLN A 9 -4.86 15.54 11.26
N ASN A 10 -4.52 15.46 9.98
CA ASN A 10 -5.21 14.55 9.08
C ASN A 10 -4.62 13.15 9.24
N THR A 11 -5.28 12.31 10.03
CA THR A 11 -4.91 10.91 10.25
C THR A 11 -5.89 10.01 9.51
N VAL A 12 -5.37 9.14 8.65
CA VAL A 12 -6.14 8.09 7.99
C VAL A 12 -5.88 6.78 8.73
N SER A 13 -6.92 6.23 9.34
CA SER A 13 -6.85 4.96 10.07
C SER A 13 -7.51 3.86 9.25
N VAL A 14 -6.75 2.82 8.92
CA VAL A 14 -7.22 1.66 8.17
C VAL A 14 -6.94 0.37 8.92
N THR A 15 -7.82 -0.61 8.79
CA THR A 15 -7.63 -1.93 9.39
C THR A 15 -6.99 -2.86 8.37
N GLY A 16 -5.94 -3.55 8.81
CA GLY A 16 -5.20 -4.51 8.01
C GLY A 16 -4.80 -5.74 8.79
N THR A 17 -3.91 -6.50 8.22
CA THR A 17 -3.36 -7.73 8.82
C THR A 17 -1.85 -7.77 8.69
N VAL A 18 -1.20 -8.39 9.67
CA VAL A 18 0.23 -8.71 9.61
C VAL A 18 0.41 -9.89 8.67
N VAL A 19 1.26 -9.76 7.68
CA VAL A 19 1.59 -10.81 6.71
C VAL A 19 3.08 -11.09 6.69
N ALA A 20 3.46 -12.33 6.44
CA ALA A 20 4.86 -12.65 6.18
C ALA A 20 5.23 -12.21 4.76
N ASP A 21 6.47 -11.76 4.60
CA ASP A 21 6.98 -11.43 3.28
C ASP A 21 7.08 -12.65 2.40
N THR A 22 6.80 -12.47 1.11
CA THR A 22 6.83 -13.55 0.13
C THR A 22 8.23 -14.12 0.01
N ALA A 23 8.34 -15.44 0.00
CA ALA A 23 9.59 -16.12 -0.25
C ALA A 23 10.15 -15.78 -1.64
N VAL A 24 11.46 -15.54 -1.69
CA VAL A 24 12.18 -15.21 -2.93
C VAL A 24 12.62 -16.53 -3.60
N PRO A 25 12.25 -16.79 -4.86
CA PRO A 25 12.66 -18.00 -5.54
C PRO A 25 14.18 -18.00 -5.79
N LEU A 26 14.84 -19.10 -5.44
CA LEU A 26 16.21 -19.38 -5.82
C LEU A 26 16.21 -20.02 -7.21
N LYS A 27 16.83 -19.36 -8.18
CA LYS A 27 16.86 -19.81 -9.58
C LYS A 27 18.26 -20.27 -9.98
N ALA A 28 18.33 -21.33 -10.77
CA ALA A 28 19.57 -21.78 -11.38
C ALA A 28 20.12 -20.72 -12.34
N THR A 29 21.40 -20.38 -12.18
CA THR A 29 22.10 -19.36 -12.99
C THR A 29 22.87 -19.96 -14.17
N ALA A 30 22.98 -21.29 -14.23
CA ALA A 30 23.63 -22.02 -15.30
C ALA A 30 22.90 -23.33 -15.57
N ALA A 31 22.85 -23.74 -16.83
CA ALA A 31 22.39 -25.07 -17.24
C ALA A 31 23.47 -26.11 -16.98
N GLY A 32 23.08 -27.26 -16.42
CA GLY A 32 24.03 -28.35 -16.15
C GLY A 32 23.50 -29.30 -15.09
N THR A 33 24.38 -30.10 -14.51
CA THR A 33 24.05 -31.11 -13.50
C THR A 33 24.41 -30.60 -12.11
N VAL A 34 23.47 -30.71 -11.14
CA VAL A 34 23.71 -30.33 -9.75
C VAL A 34 24.73 -31.28 -9.13
N ARG A 35 25.91 -30.77 -8.76
CA ARG A 35 26.99 -31.55 -8.20
C ARG A 35 26.92 -31.70 -6.70
N LYS A 36 26.57 -30.61 -6.01
CA LYS A 36 26.62 -30.57 -4.56
C LYS A 36 25.66 -29.51 -4.02
N LEU A 37 24.98 -29.83 -2.92
CA LEU A 37 24.24 -28.89 -2.10
C LEU A 37 25.15 -28.37 -0.98
N LEU A 38 25.27 -27.05 -0.84
CA LEU A 38 26.15 -26.40 0.14
C LEU A 38 25.42 -26.05 1.42
N VAL A 39 24.09 -25.87 1.34
CA VAL A 39 23.22 -25.47 2.42
C VAL A 39 22.04 -26.44 2.49
N ALA A 40 21.63 -26.80 3.71
CA ALA A 40 20.45 -27.64 3.91
C ALA A 40 19.17 -26.78 4.03
N PRO A 41 18.00 -27.34 3.67
CA PRO A 41 16.71 -26.68 3.97
C PRO A 41 16.58 -26.36 5.48
N GLY A 42 15.99 -25.21 5.79
CA GLY A 42 15.85 -24.71 7.15
C GLY A 42 17.07 -23.89 7.66
N ALA A 43 18.18 -23.87 6.94
CA ALA A 43 19.37 -23.12 7.36
C ALA A 43 19.27 -21.63 6.98
N PRO A 44 19.84 -20.74 7.80
CA PRO A 44 19.96 -19.32 7.46
C PRO A 44 20.98 -19.11 6.34
N VAL A 45 20.70 -18.22 5.43
CA VAL A 45 21.56 -17.79 4.33
C VAL A 45 21.69 -16.29 4.27
N THR A 46 22.85 -15.81 3.85
CA THR A 46 23.08 -14.40 3.55
C THR A 46 22.99 -14.14 2.05
N ALA A 47 22.66 -12.91 1.67
CA ALA A 47 22.66 -12.52 0.26
C ALA A 47 24.05 -12.76 -0.37
N GLY A 48 24.08 -13.40 -1.55
CA GLY A 48 25.32 -13.78 -2.22
C GLY A 48 25.98 -15.07 -1.73
N GLN A 49 25.49 -15.71 -0.66
CA GLN A 49 26.01 -16.99 -0.18
C GLN A 49 25.71 -18.10 -1.17
N GLY A 50 26.71 -18.95 -1.46
CA GLY A 50 26.53 -20.13 -2.31
C GLY A 50 25.62 -21.17 -1.68
N VAL A 51 24.59 -21.60 -2.41
CA VAL A 51 23.59 -22.59 -1.94
C VAL A 51 23.82 -23.96 -2.57
N LEU A 52 24.10 -24.01 -3.88
CA LEU A 52 24.39 -25.26 -4.59
C LEU A 52 25.41 -25.02 -5.70
N GLN A 53 26.02 -26.10 -6.20
CA GLN A 53 26.96 -26.08 -7.28
C GLN A 53 26.42 -26.87 -8.46
N VAL A 54 26.51 -26.28 -9.66
CA VAL A 54 26.13 -26.88 -10.94
C VAL A 54 27.39 -27.11 -11.77
N THR A 55 27.54 -28.30 -12.30
CA THR A 55 28.56 -28.63 -13.27
C THR A 55 28.05 -28.37 -14.67
N VAL A 56 28.68 -27.44 -15.36
CA VAL A 56 28.40 -27.12 -16.76
C VAL A 56 29.41 -27.83 -17.62
N THR A 57 28.95 -28.66 -18.54
CA THR A 57 29.77 -29.36 -19.52
C THR A 57 29.57 -28.70 -20.87
N THR A 58 30.63 -28.21 -21.45
CA THR A 58 30.64 -27.61 -22.81
C THR A 58 31.45 -28.48 -23.74
N GLU A 59 30.78 -29.01 -24.75
CA GLU A 59 31.45 -29.72 -25.80
C GLU A 59 32.44 -28.79 -26.50
N ARG A 60 33.57 -29.35 -26.92
CA ARG A 60 34.62 -28.62 -27.64
C ARG A 60 34.76 -29.18 -29.07
N ASP A 61 34.90 -28.26 -30.01
CA ASP A 61 35.11 -28.65 -31.39
C ASP A 61 36.39 -29.54 -31.51
N PRO A 62 36.31 -30.64 -32.26
CA PRO A 62 37.46 -31.50 -32.49
C PRO A 62 38.57 -30.75 -33.21
N VAL A 63 39.80 -31.13 -32.97
CA VAL A 63 40.95 -30.59 -33.71
C VAL A 63 41.16 -31.41 -34.98
N THR A 64 41.12 -30.74 -36.12
CA THR A 64 41.48 -31.34 -37.41
C THR A 64 42.93 -31.00 -37.68
N THR A 65 43.75 -32.02 -37.79
CA THR A 65 45.16 -31.92 -38.21
C THR A 65 45.38 -32.72 -39.52
N THR A 66 46.31 -32.28 -40.36
CA THR A 66 46.70 -33.01 -41.56
C THR A 66 47.92 -33.81 -41.22
N ASP A 67 47.90 -35.14 -41.50
CA ASP A 67 49.03 -36.00 -41.32
C ASP A 67 50.10 -35.78 -42.45
N PRO A 68 51.30 -36.34 -42.35
CA PRO A 68 52.33 -36.19 -43.37
C PRO A 68 51.93 -36.72 -44.73
N ASP A 69 50.92 -37.60 -44.79
CA ASP A 69 50.43 -38.24 -46.04
C ASP A 69 49.28 -37.42 -46.67
N GLY A 70 48.93 -36.24 -46.08
CA GLY A 70 47.90 -35.31 -46.57
C GLY A 70 46.48 -35.66 -46.14
N ASN A 71 46.25 -36.63 -45.24
CA ASN A 71 44.91 -36.97 -44.74
C ASN A 71 44.52 -36.10 -43.56
N GLN A 72 43.21 -35.75 -43.45
CA GLN A 72 42.68 -35.03 -42.31
C GLN A 72 42.44 -36.03 -41.17
N VAL A 73 43.12 -35.82 -40.06
CA VAL A 73 42.91 -36.54 -38.81
C VAL A 73 42.10 -35.68 -37.87
N VAL A 74 40.85 -36.10 -37.52
CA VAL A 74 39.96 -35.44 -36.58
C VAL A 74 40.15 -36.06 -35.22
N THR A 75 40.68 -35.27 -34.27
CA THR A 75 40.88 -35.69 -32.88
C THR A 75 39.82 -35.06 -32.00
N PRO A 76 38.94 -35.86 -31.37
CA PRO A 76 37.98 -35.35 -30.37
C PRO A 76 38.73 -34.69 -29.22
N ARG A 77 38.13 -33.61 -28.65
CA ARG A 77 38.67 -32.95 -27.47
C ARG A 77 37.76 -33.26 -26.29
N ASP A 78 38.34 -33.42 -25.10
CA ASP A 78 37.56 -33.60 -23.89
C ASP A 78 36.69 -32.39 -23.64
N PRO A 79 35.42 -32.58 -23.20
CA PRO A 79 34.52 -31.50 -22.86
C PRO A 79 35.11 -30.60 -21.78
N LEU A 80 34.84 -29.31 -21.88
CA LEU A 80 35.19 -28.35 -20.80
C LEU A 80 34.17 -28.45 -19.66
N VAL A 81 34.66 -28.88 -18.50
CA VAL A 81 33.84 -28.99 -17.29
C VAL A 81 34.11 -27.79 -16.37
N LYS A 82 33.10 -27.00 -16.10
CA LYS A 82 33.15 -25.83 -15.22
C LYS A 82 32.12 -25.97 -14.11
N THR A 83 32.50 -25.62 -12.86
CA THR A 83 31.58 -25.56 -11.73
C THR A 83 31.12 -24.12 -11.56
N VAL A 84 29.80 -23.91 -11.51
CA VAL A 84 29.14 -22.63 -11.25
C VAL A 84 28.39 -22.77 -9.95
N THR A 85 28.55 -21.78 -9.06
CA THR A 85 27.82 -21.73 -7.80
C THR A 85 26.57 -20.88 -7.97
N VAL A 86 25.42 -21.41 -7.56
CA VAL A 86 24.16 -20.69 -7.48
C VAL A 86 24.09 -20.04 -6.10
N ASN A 87 24.00 -18.71 -6.10
CA ASN A 87 24.03 -17.90 -4.88
C ASN A 87 22.61 -17.46 -4.47
N ALA A 88 22.43 -17.28 -3.16
CA ALA A 88 21.21 -16.77 -2.57
C ALA A 88 20.94 -15.32 -3.05
N PRO A 89 19.78 -15.02 -3.62
CA PRO A 89 19.44 -13.67 -4.08
C PRO A 89 19.17 -12.70 -2.93
N ALA A 90 18.80 -13.22 -1.75
CA ALA A 90 18.47 -12.42 -0.57
C ALA A 90 18.92 -13.16 0.70
N ALA A 91 19.06 -12.40 1.80
CA ALA A 91 19.24 -12.97 3.13
C ALA A 91 17.90 -13.52 3.65
N GLY A 92 17.96 -14.61 4.44
CA GLY A 92 16.78 -15.23 5.01
C GLY A 92 17.01 -16.68 5.42
N THR A 93 15.97 -17.46 5.48
CA THR A 93 16.02 -18.91 5.72
C THR A 93 15.65 -19.65 4.45
N LEU A 94 16.48 -20.62 4.05
CA LEU A 94 16.20 -21.51 2.92
C LEU A 94 15.00 -22.39 3.26
N THR A 95 13.81 -22.08 2.74
CA THR A 95 12.56 -22.78 3.11
C THR A 95 12.45 -24.11 2.40
N THR A 96 12.68 -24.13 1.09
CA THR A 96 12.68 -25.33 0.26
C THR A 96 13.94 -25.38 -0.57
N LEU A 97 14.41 -26.61 -0.82
CA LEU A 97 15.48 -26.89 -1.79
C LEU A 97 15.01 -28.08 -2.60
N ASP A 98 14.49 -27.79 -3.79
CA ASP A 98 13.84 -28.80 -4.63
C ASP A 98 14.81 -29.50 -5.56
N ALA A 99 16.04 -28.94 -5.68
CA ALA A 99 17.09 -29.53 -6.50
C ALA A 99 17.76 -30.73 -5.79
N LEU A 100 17.92 -31.82 -6.50
CA LEU A 100 18.63 -33.03 -6.06
C LEU A 100 20.03 -33.09 -6.67
N VAL A 101 20.94 -33.78 -5.98
CA VAL A 101 22.28 -34.08 -6.55
C VAL A 101 22.10 -34.97 -7.80
N ASP A 102 22.89 -34.70 -8.82
CA ASP A 102 22.85 -35.33 -10.16
C ASP A 102 21.62 -34.99 -11.02
N GLN A 103 20.75 -34.09 -10.53
CA GLN A 103 19.68 -33.55 -11.36
C GLN A 103 20.17 -32.54 -12.38
N VAL A 104 19.64 -32.63 -13.60
CA VAL A 104 19.89 -31.65 -14.67
C VAL A 104 18.95 -30.46 -14.47
N VAL A 105 19.48 -29.25 -14.49
CA VAL A 105 18.74 -27.99 -14.36
C VAL A 105 19.04 -27.09 -15.56
N ALA A 106 18.06 -26.31 -15.96
CA ALA A 106 18.18 -25.25 -16.96
C ALA A 106 18.36 -23.87 -16.30
N VAL A 107 18.84 -22.89 -17.05
CA VAL A 107 18.91 -21.51 -16.58
C VAL A 107 17.51 -20.99 -16.31
N GLY A 108 17.31 -20.46 -15.11
CA GLY A 108 16.01 -19.90 -14.69
C GLY A 108 15.11 -20.89 -13.93
N ASP A 109 15.46 -22.19 -13.91
CA ASP A 109 14.71 -23.17 -13.12
C ASP A 109 14.70 -22.78 -11.64
N ALA A 110 13.53 -22.88 -11.01
CA ALA A 110 13.39 -22.70 -9.57
C ALA A 110 13.96 -23.94 -8.85
N VAL A 111 15.06 -23.76 -8.14
CA VAL A 111 15.76 -24.82 -7.40
C VAL A 111 15.52 -24.78 -5.90
N GLY A 112 14.77 -23.80 -5.43
CA GLY A 112 14.39 -23.63 -4.03
C GLY A 112 13.75 -22.28 -3.76
N SER A 113 13.50 -21.99 -2.49
CA SER A 113 12.94 -20.70 -2.04
C SER A 113 13.58 -20.24 -0.73
N ILE A 114 13.74 -18.92 -0.59
CA ILE A 114 14.30 -18.28 0.59
C ILE A 114 13.24 -17.37 1.19
N SER A 115 12.84 -17.61 2.44
CA SER A 115 11.99 -16.72 3.20
C SER A 115 12.84 -15.67 3.91
N PRO A 116 12.61 -14.38 3.68
CA PRO A 116 13.35 -13.34 4.41
C PRO A 116 13.03 -13.30 5.91
N GLY A 117 11.93 -13.94 6.34
CA GLY A 117 11.51 -13.96 7.74
C GLY A 117 11.04 -12.60 8.25
N THR A 118 10.87 -11.64 7.37
CA THR A 118 10.34 -10.31 7.69
C THR A 118 8.83 -10.32 7.61
N LEU A 119 8.22 -9.40 8.36
CA LEU A 119 6.79 -9.20 8.42
C LEU A 119 6.45 -7.81 7.87
N ALA A 120 5.28 -7.71 7.28
CA ALA A 120 4.70 -6.44 6.87
C ALA A 120 3.25 -6.37 7.29
N VAL A 121 2.74 -5.17 7.48
CA VAL A 121 1.31 -4.93 7.63
C VAL A 121 0.74 -4.56 6.28
N THR A 122 -0.35 -5.20 5.88
CA THR A 122 -1.09 -4.86 4.67
C THR A 122 -2.51 -4.46 5.04
N ALA A 123 -2.97 -3.33 4.52
CA ALA A 123 -4.31 -2.80 4.75
C ALA A 123 -4.95 -2.40 3.42
N PRO A 124 -6.17 -2.85 3.12
CA PRO A 124 -6.92 -2.39 1.95
C PRO A 124 -7.31 -0.93 2.13
N LEU A 125 -7.23 -0.14 1.06
CA LEU A 125 -7.58 1.27 1.03
C LEU A 125 -8.84 1.50 0.21
N THR A 126 -9.75 2.30 0.72
CA THR A 126 -10.87 2.81 -0.08
C THR A 126 -10.39 3.90 -1.03
N GLN A 127 -11.18 4.24 -2.05
CA GLN A 127 -10.85 5.35 -2.95
C GLN A 127 -10.68 6.67 -2.19
N ALA A 128 -11.52 6.92 -1.18
CA ALA A 128 -11.42 8.13 -0.35
C ALA A 128 -10.09 8.19 0.41
N ASP A 129 -9.63 7.05 0.98
CA ASP A 129 -8.35 6.96 1.68
C ASP A 129 -7.17 7.21 0.73
N GLN A 130 -7.24 6.69 -0.50
CA GLN A 130 -6.21 6.90 -1.51
C GLN A 130 -6.02 8.39 -1.84
N PHE A 131 -7.11 9.14 -2.02
CA PHE A 131 -7.04 10.58 -2.26
C PHE A 131 -6.45 11.35 -1.07
N ARG A 132 -6.76 10.93 0.15
CA ARG A 132 -6.20 11.53 1.36
C ARG A 132 -4.71 11.20 1.56
N LEU A 133 -4.23 10.08 1.00
CA LEU A 133 -2.86 9.58 1.15
C LEU A 133 -1.94 9.89 -0.04
N LEU A 134 -2.34 10.74 -0.99
CA LEU A 134 -1.52 11.11 -2.16
C LEU A 134 -0.14 11.67 -1.79
N ALA A 135 -0.02 12.32 -0.64
CA ALA A 135 1.22 12.86 -0.08
C ALA A 135 1.61 12.17 1.24
N ALA A 136 1.28 10.87 1.39
CA ALA A 136 1.53 10.14 2.61
C ALA A 136 3.03 10.06 2.95
N PRO A 137 3.39 10.15 4.24
CA PRO A 137 4.76 9.92 4.69
C PRO A 137 5.14 8.45 4.47
N ALA A 138 6.45 8.19 4.45
CA ALA A 138 6.98 6.84 4.32
C ALA A 138 6.80 5.96 5.59
N THR A 139 6.14 6.48 6.61
CA THR A 139 5.96 5.82 7.92
C THR A 139 4.51 5.89 8.36
N ALA A 140 4.09 4.90 9.15
CA ALA A 140 2.78 4.88 9.78
C ALA A 140 2.88 4.28 11.18
N GLU A 141 1.95 4.63 12.05
CA GLU A 141 1.82 4.02 13.37
C GLU A 141 0.93 2.78 13.27
N VAL A 142 1.39 1.68 13.84
CA VAL A 142 0.67 0.40 13.82
C VAL A 142 0.33 -0.03 15.23
N THR A 143 -0.94 -0.32 15.45
CA THR A 143 -1.46 -0.92 16.68
C THR A 143 -2.01 -2.30 16.37
N VAL A 144 -1.40 -3.33 16.97
CA VAL A 144 -1.82 -4.73 16.79
C VAL A 144 -2.74 -5.14 17.93
N GLN A 145 -3.91 -5.70 17.61
CA GLN A 145 -4.87 -6.14 18.63
C GLN A 145 -4.31 -7.31 19.45
N GLY A 146 -4.21 -7.10 20.76
CA GLY A 146 -3.64 -8.11 21.66
C GLY A 146 -2.13 -8.29 21.53
N GLY A 147 -1.47 -7.41 20.80
CA GLY A 147 -0.04 -7.40 20.55
C GLY A 147 0.75 -6.44 21.46
N PRO A 148 1.98 -6.10 21.08
CA PRO A 148 2.83 -5.18 21.78
C PRO A 148 2.27 -3.74 21.76
N ALA A 149 2.96 -2.82 22.46
CA ALA A 149 2.69 -1.38 22.36
C ALA A 149 2.73 -0.91 20.89
N PRO A 150 2.00 0.16 20.52
CA PRO A 150 2.04 0.72 19.18
C PRO A 150 3.48 0.98 18.72
N PHE A 151 3.77 0.69 17.47
CA PHE A 151 5.09 0.87 16.88
C PHE A 151 5.00 1.56 15.52
N THR A 152 6.08 2.24 15.14
CA THR A 152 6.18 2.88 13.83
C THR A 152 6.71 1.88 12.82
N CYS A 153 5.94 1.62 11.78
CA CYS A 153 6.39 0.87 10.62
C CYS A 153 7.05 1.80 9.59
N THR A 154 7.90 1.25 8.73
CA THR A 154 8.69 2.00 7.76
C THR A 154 8.43 1.49 6.34
N GLY A 155 8.79 2.33 5.34
CA GLY A 155 8.62 1.96 3.94
C GLY A 155 7.15 1.81 3.54
N LEU A 156 6.28 2.71 4.04
CA LEU A 156 4.88 2.74 3.61
C LEU A 156 4.80 2.93 2.10
N THR A 157 4.21 1.95 1.43
CA THR A 157 3.97 1.97 -0.01
C THR A 157 2.49 1.75 -0.29
N LEU A 158 1.99 2.50 -1.26
CA LEU A 158 0.63 2.35 -1.78
C LEU A 158 0.72 1.66 -3.14
N GLY A 159 0.06 0.54 -3.30
CA GLY A 159 0.15 -0.25 -4.53
C GLY A 159 -0.98 -1.25 -4.69
N ALA A 160 -1.04 -1.92 -5.83
CA ALA A 160 -1.95 -3.02 -6.02
C ALA A 160 -1.66 -4.14 -5.00
N ALA A 161 -2.70 -4.81 -4.54
CA ALA A 161 -2.55 -5.97 -3.69
C ALA A 161 -1.61 -7.00 -4.35
N PRO A 162 -0.63 -7.57 -3.62
CA PRO A 162 0.21 -8.62 -4.18
C PRO A 162 -0.66 -9.79 -4.61
N VAL A 163 -0.58 -10.14 -5.88
CA VAL A 163 -1.26 -11.35 -6.40
C VAL A 163 -0.51 -12.55 -5.84
N ALA A 164 -1.23 -13.42 -5.14
CA ALA A 164 -0.66 -14.67 -4.65
C ALA A 164 -0.13 -15.49 -5.84
N PRO A 165 1.13 -15.99 -5.80
CA PRO A 165 1.64 -16.90 -6.82
C PRO A 165 0.83 -18.20 -6.75
N GLY A 166 0.09 -18.52 -7.81
CA GLY A 166 -0.68 -19.76 -7.93
C GLY A 166 -2.17 -19.61 -8.25
N GLY A 167 -2.68 -18.41 -8.46
CA GLY A 167 -4.00 -18.21 -9.03
C GLY A 167 -3.96 -18.44 -10.54
N ASP A 168 -4.55 -19.53 -11.01
CA ASP A 168 -4.76 -19.81 -12.43
C ASP A 168 -5.52 -18.65 -13.08
N PRO A 169 -5.05 -18.07 -14.21
CA PRO A 169 -5.78 -17.03 -14.92
C PRO A 169 -7.00 -17.56 -15.69
N ALA A 170 -7.33 -18.82 -15.57
CA ALA A 170 -8.43 -19.46 -16.28
C ALA A 170 -9.31 -20.22 -15.28
N GLY A 171 -10.29 -19.55 -14.70
CA GLY A 171 -11.28 -20.35 -14.01
C GLY A 171 -12.24 -19.55 -13.14
N ASP A 172 -13.46 -19.55 -13.56
CA ASP A 172 -14.68 -19.30 -12.80
C ASP A 172 -15.08 -17.83 -12.56
N PRO A 173 -16.08 -17.32 -13.26
CA PRO A 173 -16.67 -15.99 -13.02
C PRO A 173 -17.55 -15.93 -11.77
N GLY A 174 -17.37 -16.83 -10.80
CA GLY A 174 -18.31 -16.99 -9.68
C GLY A 174 -17.76 -17.00 -8.26
N GLY A 175 -16.51 -16.67 -7.97
CA GLY A 175 -16.14 -16.85 -6.59
C GLY A 175 -14.71 -16.50 -6.17
N GLY A 176 -14.33 -15.28 -6.27
CA GLY A 176 -13.08 -14.83 -5.67
C GLY A 176 -12.95 -13.33 -5.81
N THR A 177 -13.34 -12.58 -4.82
CA THR A 177 -12.93 -11.18 -4.68
C THR A 177 -11.41 -11.13 -4.50
N GLY A 178 -10.70 -11.38 -5.61
CA GLY A 178 -9.32 -10.93 -5.74
C GLY A 178 -9.39 -9.42 -5.51
N ALA A 179 -8.83 -8.96 -4.41
CA ALA A 179 -8.84 -7.56 -4.05
C ALA A 179 -8.11 -6.77 -5.15
N THR A 180 -8.88 -6.30 -6.14
CA THR A 180 -8.42 -5.35 -7.17
C THR A 180 -8.29 -3.93 -6.59
N GLY A 181 -8.16 -3.82 -5.27
CA GLY A 181 -8.01 -2.58 -4.54
C GLY A 181 -6.54 -2.21 -4.32
N THR A 182 -6.31 -0.94 -4.15
CA THR A 182 -5.03 -0.45 -3.65
C THR A 182 -4.86 -0.86 -2.20
N THR A 183 -3.70 -1.36 -1.85
CA THR A 183 -3.33 -1.70 -0.47
C THR A 183 -2.18 -0.82 0.01
N ALA A 184 -2.24 -0.44 1.27
CA ALA A 184 -1.09 0.09 1.98
C ALA A 184 -0.25 -1.08 2.51
N ARG A 185 1.05 -1.04 2.28
CA ARG A 185 2.00 -2.01 2.80
C ARG A 185 3.11 -1.29 3.55
N CYS A 186 3.43 -1.76 4.75
CA CYS A 186 4.43 -1.16 5.63
C CYS A 186 5.24 -2.27 6.32
N ALA A 187 6.57 -2.15 6.33
CA ALA A 187 7.44 -3.14 6.95
C ALA A 187 7.41 -3.04 8.49
N VAL A 188 7.28 -4.17 9.13
CA VAL A 188 7.37 -4.27 10.61
C VAL A 188 8.85 -4.20 11.01
N PRO A 189 9.21 -3.36 12.00
CA PRO A 189 10.59 -3.31 12.51
C PRO A 189 11.05 -4.67 13.04
N PRO A 190 12.31 -5.04 12.81
CA PRO A 190 12.86 -6.29 13.34
C PRO A 190 12.81 -6.30 14.88
N GLY A 191 12.50 -7.47 15.44
CA GLY A 191 12.40 -7.65 16.89
C GLY A 191 11.06 -7.28 17.50
N THR A 192 10.08 -6.81 16.71
CA THR A 192 8.70 -6.60 17.18
C THR A 192 8.02 -7.96 17.36
N PRO A 193 7.50 -8.31 18.55
CA PRO A 193 6.90 -9.62 18.80
C PRO A 193 5.46 -9.70 18.24
N VAL A 194 5.34 -9.80 16.93
CA VAL A 194 4.07 -9.96 16.20
C VAL A 194 4.13 -11.19 15.30
N PHE A 195 2.97 -11.76 14.97
CA PHE A 195 2.85 -12.93 14.15
C PHE A 195 1.99 -12.66 12.92
N ALA A 196 2.26 -13.37 11.85
CA ALA A 196 1.42 -13.32 10.65
C ALA A 196 -0.01 -13.77 10.99
N GLY A 197 -1.00 -13.09 10.42
CA GLY A 197 -2.42 -13.31 10.68
C GLY A 197 -3.03 -12.42 11.76
N MET A 198 -2.23 -11.68 12.54
CA MET A 198 -2.77 -10.74 13.53
C MET A 198 -3.42 -9.53 12.86
N ALA A 199 -4.57 -9.11 13.40
CA ALA A 199 -5.23 -7.88 12.98
C ALA A 199 -4.48 -6.66 13.49
N ALA A 200 -4.32 -5.66 12.64
CA ALA A 200 -3.60 -4.43 12.95
C ALA A 200 -4.37 -3.20 12.45
N ALA A 201 -4.41 -2.15 13.25
CA ALA A 201 -4.83 -0.82 12.80
C ALA A 201 -3.59 -0.03 12.38
N VAL A 202 -3.64 0.56 11.20
CA VAL A 202 -2.57 1.39 10.63
C VAL A 202 -3.06 2.82 10.59
N ALA A 203 -2.42 3.71 11.34
CA ALA A 203 -2.69 5.13 11.36
C ALA A 203 -1.60 5.88 10.57
N VAL A 204 -1.99 6.44 9.43
CA VAL A 204 -1.10 7.23 8.57
C VAL A 204 -1.38 8.70 8.78
N GLN A 205 -0.38 9.48 9.18
CA GLN A 205 -0.50 10.92 9.29
C GLN A 205 -0.32 11.55 7.91
N ALA A 206 -1.44 11.86 7.25
CA ALA A 206 -1.45 12.44 5.90
C ALA A 206 -1.08 13.93 5.87
N GLY A 207 -1.10 14.60 7.03
CA GLY A 207 -0.69 15.99 7.17
C GLY A 207 -0.93 16.51 8.58
N THR A 208 -0.14 17.50 8.97
CA THR A 208 -0.31 18.22 10.23
C THR A 208 -0.16 19.71 9.97
N ALA A 209 -1.14 20.51 10.39
CA ALA A 209 -1.07 21.96 10.40
C ALA A 209 -1.11 22.45 11.86
N THR A 210 -0.06 23.12 12.29
CA THR A 210 0.09 23.61 13.66
C THR A 210 -0.14 25.10 13.71
N ASP A 211 -0.81 25.57 14.77
CA ASP A 211 -1.08 26.98 15.00
C ASP A 211 -1.84 27.66 13.85
N VAL A 212 -2.83 26.95 13.30
CA VAL A 212 -3.69 27.43 12.20
C VAL A 212 -5.07 27.81 12.71
N LEU A 213 -5.75 28.71 11.98
CA LEU A 213 -7.14 29.03 12.28
C LEU A 213 -8.01 27.80 12.00
N THR A 214 -8.87 27.45 12.95
CA THR A 214 -9.73 26.27 12.83
C THR A 214 -11.19 26.60 13.11
N LEU A 215 -12.05 25.87 12.41
CA LEU A 215 -13.49 25.87 12.62
C LEU A 215 -14.00 24.43 12.68
N PRO A 216 -15.11 24.16 13.41
CA PRO A 216 -15.81 22.90 13.28
C PRO A 216 -16.40 22.78 11.87
N ILE A 217 -16.40 21.56 11.32
CA ILE A 217 -16.93 21.30 9.98
C ILE A 217 -18.40 21.69 9.83
N THR A 218 -19.16 21.75 10.93
CA THR A 218 -20.56 22.17 10.97
C THR A 218 -20.77 23.65 10.66
N ALA A 219 -19.74 24.47 10.86
CA ALA A 219 -19.77 25.92 10.61
C ALA A 219 -19.46 26.30 9.15
N VAL A 220 -19.03 25.33 8.35
CA VAL A 220 -18.56 25.56 6.98
C VAL A 220 -19.47 24.88 5.97
N GLN A 221 -19.91 25.63 4.97
CA GLN A 221 -20.61 25.10 3.81
C GLN A 221 -19.70 25.18 2.60
N GLY A 222 -19.37 24.04 2.00
CA GLY A 222 -18.50 24.05 0.83
C GLY A 222 -17.88 22.69 0.48
N SER A 223 -16.80 22.74 -0.28
CA SER A 223 -16.03 21.60 -0.74
C SER A 223 -14.61 21.61 -0.15
N VAL A 224 -13.77 20.65 -0.55
CA VAL A 224 -12.45 20.36 0.06
C VAL A 224 -11.50 21.56 0.16
N GLN A 225 -11.58 22.56 -0.73
CA GLN A 225 -10.64 23.69 -0.77
C GLN A 225 -11.29 25.06 -0.63
N ALA A 226 -12.61 25.16 -0.77
CA ALA A 226 -13.32 26.41 -0.71
C ALA A 226 -14.68 26.22 -0.03
N GLY A 227 -15.04 27.15 0.81
CA GLY A 227 -16.31 27.14 1.52
C GLY A 227 -16.77 28.53 1.90
N ASN A 228 -17.97 28.61 2.46
CA ASN A 228 -18.55 29.82 3.01
C ASN A 228 -18.79 29.61 4.50
N VAL A 229 -18.58 30.65 5.26
CA VAL A 229 -18.90 30.73 6.69
C VAL A 229 -19.72 31.98 6.95
N TRP A 230 -20.48 32.01 8.03
CA TRP A 230 -21.29 33.18 8.40
C TRP A 230 -20.62 33.89 9.56
N VAL A 231 -20.01 35.03 9.21
CA VAL A 231 -19.38 35.93 10.20
C VAL A 231 -20.45 36.80 10.84
N VAL A 232 -20.47 36.84 12.17
CA VAL A 232 -21.37 37.68 12.91
C VAL A 232 -20.73 39.05 13.15
N GLY A 233 -21.30 40.07 12.52
CA GLY A 233 -20.86 41.45 12.68
C GLY A 233 -21.23 42.02 14.06
N GLY A 234 -20.79 43.26 14.35
CA GLY A 234 -21.10 43.97 15.61
C GLY A 234 -22.57 44.27 15.79
N ASP A 235 -23.38 44.24 14.76
CA ASP A 235 -24.82 44.38 14.73
C ASP A 235 -25.60 43.09 14.96
N GLY A 236 -24.88 41.97 15.11
CA GLY A 236 -25.45 40.64 15.32
C GLY A 236 -25.98 39.96 14.04
N THR A 237 -25.85 40.59 12.87
CA THR A 237 -26.29 39.99 11.61
C THR A 237 -25.20 39.08 11.02
N PRO A 238 -25.54 37.83 10.65
CA PRO A 238 -24.58 36.95 10.00
C PRO A 238 -24.37 37.34 8.52
N VAL A 239 -23.11 37.48 8.11
CA VAL A 239 -22.71 37.80 6.75
C VAL A 239 -21.96 36.61 6.18
N GLU A 240 -22.43 36.11 5.04
CA GLU A 240 -21.76 35.04 4.31
C GLU A 240 -20.39 35.51 3.80
N THR A 241 -19.34 34.79 4.17
CA THR A 241 -17.97 35.14 3.87
C THR A 241 -17.27 33.94 3.23
N PRO A 242 -16.72 34.09 2.02
CA PRO A 242 -15.97 33.02 1.37
C PRO A 242 -14.64 32.79 2.09
N VAL A 243 -14.29 31.52 2.29
CA VAL A 243 -13.05 31.09 2.95
C VAL A 243 -12.31 30.06 2.12
N THR A 244 -10.99 30.07 2.24
CA THR A 244 -10.15 29.02 1.70
C THR A 244 -9.86 28.01 2.80
N LEU A 245 -10.06 26.74 2.49
CA LEU A 245 -9.95 25.64 3.42
C LEU A 245 -8.65 24.86 3.20
N GLY A 246 -8.12 24.27 4.27
CA GLY A 246 -6.93 23.46 4.27
C GLY A 246 -7.19 22.03 4.77
N LEU A 247 -6.35 21.58 5.70
CA LEU A 247 -6.45 20.24 6.29
C LEU A 247 -7.69 20.09 7.18
N THR A 248 -8.20 18.86 7.24
CA THR A 248 -9.31 18.49 8.15
C THR A 248 -9.00 17.16 8.84
N ASP A 249 -9.37 17.06 10.10
CA ASP A 249 -9.35 15.82 10.89
C ASP A 249 -10.73 15.12 10.91
N GLY A 250 -11.72 15.69 10.21
CA GLY A 250 -13.11 15.21 10.21
C GLY A 250 -14.01 15.83 11.30
N GLN A 251 -13.46 16.60 12.23
CA GLN A 251 -14.20 17.39 13.23
C GLN A 251 -13.92 18.88 13.08
N GLN A 252 -12.66 19.22 12.83
CA GLN A 252 -12.21 20.58 12.57
C GLN A 252 -11.60 20.68 11.17
N ILE A 253 -11.68 21.88 10.63
CA ILE A 253 -11.10 22.22 9.34
C ILE A 253 -10.22 23.46 9.48
N GLU A 254 -9.06 23.41 8.89
CA GLU A 254 -8.14 24.55 8.76
C GLU A 254 -8.73 25.60 7.84
N VAL A 255 -8.64 26.87 8.23
CA VAL A 255 -8.95 28.03 7.38
C VAL A 255 -7.64 28.73 7.04
N THR A 256 -7.26 28.66 5.76
CA THR A 256 -6.02 29.26 5.24
C THR A 256 -6.19 30.70 4.79
N GLY A 257 -7.44 31.15 4.61
CA GLY A 257 -7.75 32.53 4.20
C GLY A 257 -9.23 32.87 4.36
N GLY A 258 -9.51 34.17 4.43
CA GLY A 258 -10.86 34.71 4.52
C GLY A 258 -11.34 35.07 5.93
N LEU A 259 -10.62 34.64 6.99
CA LEU A 259 -10.94 34.94 8.38
C LEU A 259 -9.72 35.49 9.14
N THR A 260 -10.01 36.15 10.26
CA THR A 260 -9.00 36.59 11.24
C THR A 260 -9.29 35.97 12.61
N GLU A 261 -8.23 35.80 13.42
CA GLU A 261 -8.34 35.27 14.76
C GLU A 261 -9.26 36.16 15.63
N GLY A 262 -10.08 35.52 16.44
CA GLY A 262 -11.05 36.19 17.33
C GLY A 262 -12.33 36.64 16.64
N GLN A 263 -12.47 36.50 15.34
CA GLN A 263 -13.67 36.81 14.59
C GLN A 263 -14.80 35.84 14.99
N SER A 264 -16.03 36.39 15.21
CA SER A 264 -17.17 35.54 15.59
C SER A 264 -17.85 34.96 14.35
N VAL A 265 -18.01 33.63 14.33
CA VAL A 265 -18.74 32.91 13.28
C VAL A 265 -19.88 32.09 13.85
N LEU A 266 -20.88 31.78 13.03
CA LEU A 266 -21.93 30.83 13.41
C LEU A 266 -21.34 29.43 13.53
N GLU A 267 -21.81 28.67 14.51
CA GLU A 267 -21.38 27.27 14.74
C GLU A 267 -22.01 26.28 13.75
N PHE A 268 -23.16 26.69 13.19
CA PHE A 268 -23.92 25.90 12.22
C PHE A 268 -24.25 26.76 11.01
N VAL A 269 -24.26 26.13 9.84
CA VAL A 269 -24.72 26.77 8.60
C VAL A 269 -26.21 27.12 8.73
N PRO A 270 -26.62 28.38 8.49
CA PRO A 270 -28.02 28.73 8.49
C PRO A 270 -28.77 27.94 7.42
N VAL A 271 -29.78 27.21 7.83
CA VAL A 271 -30.72 26.59 6.88
C VAL A 271 -31.67 27.71 6.43
N PRO A 272 -31.82 27.98 5.11
CA PRO A 272 -32.84 28.90 4.64
C PRO A 272 -34.22 28.43 5.16
N ASP A 273 -34.93 29.34 5.84
CA ASP A 273 -36.34 29.07 6.21
C ASP A 273 -37.16 29.00 4.92
N ASP A 274 -37.24 27.85 4.32
CA ASP A 274 -38.25 27.50 3.32
C ASP A 274 -39.64 27.30 4.01
N THR A 275 -40.03 28.24 4.84
CA THR A 275 -41.44 28.36 5.17
C THR A 275 -42.11 28.97 3.94
N PRO A 276 -42.98 28.21 3.21
CA PRO A 276 -43.82 28.85 2.21
C PRO A 276 -44.64 29.88 2.92
N VAL A 277 -44.47 31.16 2.58
CA VAL A 277 -45.34 32.26 3.01
C VAL A 277 -46.74 31.84 2.54
N GLN A 278 -47.48 31.28 3.46
CA GLN A 278 -48.90 30.99 3.29
C GLN A 278 -49.59 32.32 3.07
N GLY A 279 -49.62 32.73 1.80
CA GLY A 279 -50.32 33.92 1.37
C GLY A 279 -51.76 33.79 1.85
N ASP A 280 -52.12 34.70 2.74
CA ASP A 280 -53.48 34.97 3.20
C ASP A 280 -54.39 35.14 1.96
N MET A 281 -55.01 34.05 1.54
CA MET A 281 -56.14 34.08 0.61
C MET A 281 -57.37 34.46 1.41
N GLY A 282 -57.42 35.77 1.72
CA GLY A 282 -58.59 36.44 2.20
C GLY A 282 -59.81 36.17 1.34
N GLY A 283 -60.82 35.68 1.97
CA GLY A 283 -62.13 35.34 1.62
C GLY A 283 -62.78 36.02 0.41
N GLY A 284 -63.44 35.24 -0.36
CA GLY A 284 -64.43 35.62 -1.33
C GLY A 284 -65.49 34.54 -1.40
N MET A 285 -66.35 34.46 -0.38
CA MET A 285 -67.63 33.79 -0.55
C MET A 285 -68.48 34.61 -1.51
N VAL A 286 -68.70 34.10 -2.70
CA VAL A 286 -69.81 34.52 -3.57
C VAL A 286 -70.83 33.38 -3.61
N TYR A 287 -71.87 33.62 -2.83
CA TYR A 287 -73.17 32.94 -2.94
C TYR A 287 -73.84 33.38 -4.23
N GLY A 288 -74.20 32.48 -5.04
CA GLY A 288 -75.02 32.66 -6.25
C GLY A 288 -75.59 31.36 -6.67
N GLY A 289 -76.67 31.10 -6.34
CA GLY A 289 -77.93 30.57 -6.39
C GLY A 289 -78.58 30.58 -7.74
N PHE A 290 -79.49 29.59 -7.91
CA PHE A 290 -80.53 29.40 -8.94
C PHE A 290 -80.04 28.92 -10.31
N GLY A 291 -80.64 27.89 -10.94
CA GLY A 291 -81.92 27.27 -10.88
C GLY A 291 -82.24 26.77 -12.30
N GLY A 292 -82.90 25.68 -12.42
CA GLY A 292 -83.34 25.17 -13.71
C GLY A 292 -83.28 23.61 -13.76
#